data_c6b135a1bfa18312267af993a6b6dda9
#
_entry.id   c6b135a1bfa18312267af993a6b6dda9
#
_cell.length_a   1.000
_cell.length_b   1.000
_cell.length_c   1.000
_cell.angle_alpha   90.00
_cell.angle_beta   90.00
_cell.angle_gamma   90.00
#
_symmetry.space_group_name_H-M   'P 1'
#
loop_
_entity.id
_entity.type
_entity.pdbx_description
1 polymer ?
#
loop_
_entity_poly.entity_id
_entity_poly.type
_entity_poly.pdbx_seq_one_letter_code
_entity_poly.pdbx_strand_id
1 'polypeptide(L)'
;MKIEKDTVVTLKYKVSDAQGKLLEAAQEPMAYLHGGYENTLPKIEEALDGQDKGYQTTLVLSAADAFGDRDESLLQTMPKKDFPPGVKVGGQLRGRTPDGREAIFNVLKIKGDTVMLDGNHPWAGQVLQFQLNVLDVRAAIPEEIEHRHVHGAHGHHH
;
A
#
# COMPACT_ATOMS: atom_id res chain seq x y z
N MET A 1 13.50 7.57 -22.26
CA MET A 1 12.11 7.14 -22.48
C MET A 1 11.20 7.80 -21.47
N LYS A 2 10.06 8.30 -21.91
CA LYS A 2 9.12 8.92 -21.00
C LYS A 2 8.16 7.90 -20.43
N ILE A 3 7.65 8.19 -19.23
CA ILE A 3 6.67 7.34 -18.59
C ILE A 3 5.34 7.50 -19.33
N GLU A 4 4.85 6.42 -19.89
CA GLU A 4 3.59 6.39 -20.61
C GLU A 4 2.95 5.01 -20.45
N LYS A 5 1.78 4.81 -21.04
CA LYS A 5 1.12 3.52 -20.95
C LYS A 5 2.03 2.41 -21.47
N ASP A 6 2.04 1.30 -20.77
CA ASP A 6 2.84 0.11 -21.09
C ASP A 6 4.36 0.35 -20.97
N THR A 7 4.76 1.17 -20.00
CA THR A 7 6.16 1.26 -19.59
C THR A 7 6.31 0.71 -18.18
N VAL A 8 7.50 0.22 -17.89
CA VAL A 8 7.86 -0.23 -16.54
C VAL A 8 8.71 0.86 -15.91
N VAL A 9 8.26 1.34 -14.78
CA VAL A 9 8.91 2.42 -14.04
C VAL A 9 9.56 1.84 -12.78
N THR A 10 10.86 2.06 -12.64
CA THR A 10 11.58 1.69 -11.42
C THR A 10 11.79 2.95 -10.61
N LEU A 11 11.35 2.93 -9.35
CA LEU A 11 11.46 4.10 -8.51
C LEU A 11 11.80 3.77 -7.07
N LYS A 12 12.39 4.75 -6.39
CA LYS A 12 12.57 4.69 -4.94
C LYS A 12 11.55 5.62 -4.32
N TYR A 13 11.05 5.25 -3.16
CA TYR A 13 10.06 6.05 -2.49
C TYR A 13 10.27 6.10 -0.98
N LYS A 14 9.72 7.16 -0.38
CA LYS A 14 9.64 7.30 1.07
C LYS A 14 8.23 7.78 1.37
N VAL A 15 7.65 7.26 2.43
CA VAL A 15 6.29 7.65 2.86
C VAL A 15 6.39 8.26 4.25
N SER A 16 5.80 9.44 4.42
CA SER A 16 5.75 10.13 5.70
C SER A 16 4.32 10.52 6.01
N ASP A 17 4.02 10.73 7.29
CA ASP A 17 2.68 11.20 7.68
C ASP A 17 2.58 12.72 7.55
N ALA A 18 1.42 13.29 7.88
CA ALA A 18 1.17 14.72 7.75
C ALA A 18 2.07 15.58 8.66
N GLN A 19 2.64 14.99 9.70
CA GLN A 19 3.54 15.69 10.60
C GLN A 19 5.01 15.56 10.18
N GLY A 20 5.26 14.89 9.07
CA GLY A 20 6.61 14.68 8.56
C GLY A 20 7.34 13.48 9.15
N LYS A 21 6.65 12.66 9.94
CA LYS A 21 7.26 11.47 10.51
C LYS A 21 7.41 10.40 9.42
N LEU A 22 8.62 9.88 9.25
CA LEU A 22 8.86 8.84 8.26
C LEU A 22 8.17 7.54 8.68
N LEU A 23 7.31 7.02 7.81
CA LEU A 23 6.60 5.76 8.05
C LEU A 23 7.29 4.60 7.35
N GLU A 24 7.81 4.82 6.15
CA GLU A 24 8.51 3.79 5.40
C GLU A 24 9.50 4.43 4.45
N ALA A 25 10.68 3.82 4.34
CA ALA A 25 11.65 4.18 3.33
C ALA A 25 12.09 2.88 2.66
N ALA A 26 11.80 2.74 1.37
CA ALA A 26 12.14 1.53 0.65
C ALA A 26 13.65 1.40 0.53
N GLN A 27 14.20 0.27 0.98
CA GLN A 27 15.63 0.02 0.86
C GLN A 27 15.97 -0.39 -0.57
N GLU A 28 15.04 -1.06 -1.23
CA GLU A 28 15.21 -1.46 -2.62
C GLU A 28 14.22 -0.75 -3.50
N PRO A 29 14.59 -0.45 -4.75
CA PRO A 29 13.65 0.17 -5.68
C PRO A 29 12.46 -0.76 -5.96
N MET A 30 11.31 -0.18 -6.20
CA MET A 30 10.17 -0.93 -6.67
C MET A 30 9.97 -0.66 -8.16
N ALA A 31 9.39 -1.61 -8.86
CA ALA A 31 9.03 -1.44 -10.26
C ALA A 31 7.54 -1.68 -10.42
N TYR A 32 6.89 -0.88 -11.26
CA TYR A 32 5.48 -1.06 -11.54
C TYR A 32 5.19 -0.88 -13.02
N LEU A 33 4.10 -1.46 -13.49
CA LEU A 33 3.64 -1.31 -14.86
C LEU A 33 2.70 -0.10 -14.92
N HIS A 34 3.08 0.91 -15.70
CA HIS A 34 2.34 2.16 -15.83
C HIS A 34 1.25 2.05 -16.89
N GLY A 35 0.10 2.60 -16.63
CA GLY A 35 -0.98 2.65 -17.62
C GLY A 35 -2.34 2.25 -17.09
N GLY A 36 -2.59 2.37 -15.80
CA GLY A 36 -3.90 2.08 -15.23
C GLY A 36 -4.11 0.61 -14.86
N TYR A 37 -3.02 -0.12 -14.66
CA TYR A 37 -3.09 -1.53 -14.26
C TYR A 37 -3.23 -1.70 -12.75
N GLU A 38 -3.36 -0.61 -12.02
CA GLU A 38 -3.52 -0.61 -10.56
C GLU A 38 -2.34 -1.21 -9.80
N ASN A 39 -1.15 -1.11 -10.38
CA ASN A 39 0.06 -1.57 -9.71
C ASN A 39 0.49 -0.61 -8.61
N THR A 40 0.09 0.64 -8.69
CA THR A 40 0.37 1.65 -7.68
C THR A 40 -0.81 2.61 -7.57
N LEU A 41 -0.72 3.57 -6.65
CA LEU A 41 -1.83 4.51 -6.44
C LEU A 41 -2.06 5.38 -7.68
N PRO A 42 -3.32 5.62 -8.07
CA PRO A 42 -3.63 6.40 -9.27
C PRO A 42 -2.98 7.79 -9.31
N LYS A 43 -2.90 8.46 -8.17
CA LYS A 43 -2.28 9.79 -8.10
C LYS A 43 -0.77 9.74 -8.34
N ILE A 44 -0.13 8.65 -7.97
CA ILE A 44 1.29 8.45 -8.24
C ILE A 44 1.49 8.27 -9.75
N GLU A 45 0.68 7.45 -10.40
CA GLU A 45 0.76 7.27 -11.85
C GLU A 45 0.52 8.60 -12.57
N GLU A 46 -0.47 9.36 -12.14
CA GLU A 46 -0.80 10.64 -12.74
C GLU A 46 0.36 11.64 -12.62
N ALA A 47 1.00 11.69 -11.46
CA ALA A 47 2.12 12.59 -11.21
C ALA A 47 3.36 12.23 -12.03
N LEU A 48 3.56 10.95 -12.29
CA LEU A 48 4.74 10.48 -13.01
C LEU A 48 4.53 10.41 -14.52
N ASP A 49 3.29 10.46 -14.98
CA ASP A 49 2.98 10.33 -16.40
C ASP A 49 3.69 11.41 -17.22
N GLY A 50 4.38 11.01 -18.28
CA GLY A 50 5.12 11.94 -19.14
C GLY A 50 6.49 12.37 -18.63
N GLN A 51 6.91 11.89 -17.47
CA GLN A 51 8.20 12.25 -16.90
C GLN A 51 9.31 11.30 -17.36
N ASP A 52 10.55 11.72 -17.18
CA ASP A 52 11.69 10.92 -17.59
C ASP A 52 12.45 10.34 -16.41
N LYS A 53 13.38 9.44 -16.71
CA LYS A 53 14.34 8.93 -15.73
C LYS A 53 15.03 10.12 -15.03
N GLY A 54 15.16 10.04 -13.73
CA GLY A 54 15.77 11.08 -12.91
C GLY A 54 14.77 12.06 -12.30
N TYR A 55 13.51 11.98 -12.70
CA TYR A 55 12.49 12.85 -12.15
C TYR A 55 12.28 12.58 -10.66
N GLN A 56 12.21 13.65 -9.89
CA GLN A 56 11.95 13.55 -8.46
C GLN A 56 10.78 14.46 -8.10
N THR A 57 9.92 13.99 -7.25
CA THR A 57 8.78 14.79 -6.81
C THR A 57 8.31 14.38 -5.43
N THR A 58 7.57 15.24 -4.79
CA THR A 58 6.92 14.96 -3.51
C THR A 58 5.44 15.21 -3.70
N LEU A 59 4.63 14.22 -3.32
CA LEU A 59 3.18 14.31 -3.41
C LEU A 59 2.58 14.23 -2.02
N VAL A 60 1.58 15.06 -1.77
CA VAL A 60 0.78 14.96 -0.54
C VAL A 60 -0.58 14.45 -0.97
N LEU A 61 -0.95 13.28 -0.50
CA LEU A 61 -2.21 12.64 -0.87
C LEU A 61 -3.17 12.60 0.31
N SER A 62 -4.44 12.93 0.03
CA SER A 62 -5.49 12.77 1.04
C SER A 62 -5.71 11.27 1.29
N ALA A 63 -6.39 10.94 2.37
CA ALA A 63 -6.72 9.54 2.65
C ALA A 63 -7.44 8.89 1.48
N ALA A 64 -8.39 9.58 0.86
CA ALA A 64 -9.15 9.04 -0.28
C ALA A 64 -8.26 8.69 -1.48
N ASP A 65 -7.19 9.44 -1.69
CA ASP A 65 -6.27 9.21 -2.82
C ASP A 65 -5.12 8.26 -2.45
N ALA A 66 -4.98 7.91 -1.20
CA ALA A 66 -3.93 7.01 -0.70
C ALA A 66 -4.54 5.65 -0.31
N PHE A 67 -4.63 5.36 0.99
CA PHE A 67 -5.11 4.06 1.44
C PHE A 67 -6.58 4.06 1.87
N GLY A 68 -7.29 5.11 1.52
CA GLY A 68 -8.71 5.24 1.82
C GLY A 68 -8.98 5.73 3.22
N ASP A 69 -10.24 6.05 3.48
CA ASP A 69 -10.67 6.47 4.79
C ASP A 69 -10.80 5.26 5.70
N ARG A 70 -10.77 5.49 7.00
CA ARG A 70 -11.02 4.40 7.95
C ARG A 70 -12.47 3.95 7.82
N ASP A 71 -12.67 2.65 7.83
CA ASP A 71 -14.00 2.05 7.75
C ASP A 71 -14.36 1.53 9.13
N GLU A 72 -15.32 2.17 9.77
CA GLU A 72 -15.75 1.78 11.10
C GLU A 72 -16.34 0.37 11.15
N SER A 73 -16.84 -0.14 10.02
CA SER A 73 -17.38 -1.50 9.96
C SER A 73 -16.28 -2.55 10.11
N LEU A 74 -15.00 -2.16 9.95
CA LEU A 74 -13.88 -3.07 10.13
C LEU A 74 -13.39 -3.12 11.57
N LEU A 75 -13.99 -2.33 12.45
CA LEU A 75 -13.74 -2.43 13.89
C LEU A 75 -14.65 -3.49 14.45
N GLN A 76 -14.10 -4.47 15.11
CA GLN A 76 -14.87 -5.57 15.69
C GLN A 76 -14.53 -5.81 17.14
N THR A 77 -15.50 -6.27 17.90
CA THR A 77 -15.30 -6.64 19.30
C THR A 77 -15.69 -8.09 19.44
N MET A 78 -14.81 -8.91 19.97
CA MET A 78 -15.04 -10.34 20.12
C MET A 78 -14.66 -10.85 21.51
N PRO A 79 -15.30 -11.92 21.99
CA PRO A 79 -14.93 -12.50 23.27
C PRO A 79 -13.51 -13.05 23.23
N LYS A 80 -12.73 -12.81 24.29
CA LYS A 80 -11.36 -13.27 24.38
C LYS A 80 -11.25 -14.79 24.29
N LYS A 81 -12.24 -15.51 24.75
CA LYS A 81 -12.25 -16.97 24.70
C LYS A 81 -12.23 -17.56 23.29
N ASP A 82 -12.60 -16.75 22.28
CA ASP A 82 -12.61 -17.21 20.88
C ASP A 82 -11.23 -17.09 20.24
N PHE A 83 -10.23 -16.65 20.97
CA PHE A 83 -8.88 -16.48 20.44
C PHE A 83 -7.91 -17.53 21.01
N PRO A 84 -6.87 -17.88 20.26
CA PRO A 84 -5.85 -18.79 20.76
C PRO A 84 -5.09 -18.14 21.93
N PRO A 85 -4.48 -18.95 22.80
CA PRO A 85 -3.65 -18.43 23.88
C PRO A 85 -2.55 -17.53 23.31
N GLY A 86 -2.22 -16.49 24.05
CA GLY A 86 -1.15 -15.59 23.61
C GLY A 86 -1.59 -14.37 22.82
N VAL A 87 -2.91 -14.17 22.63
CA VAL A 87 -3.39 -12.96 21.98
C VAL A 87 -3.00 -11.74 22.83
N LYS A 88 -2.45 -10.71 22.20
CA LYS A 88 -1.98 -9.52 22.90
C LYS A 88 -2.16 -8.26 22.06
N VAL A 89 -2.19 -7.11 22.71
CA VAL A 89 -2.28 -5.82 22.03
C VAL A 89 -1.09 -5.65 21.10
N GLY A 90 -1.36 -5.20 19.88
CA GLY A 90 -0.34 -5.06 18.84
C GLY A 90 -0.16 -6.30 17.99
N GLY A 91 -0.76 -7.42 18.36
CA GLY A 91 -0.71 -8.65 17.57
C GLY A 91 -1.63 -8.56 16.37
N GLN A 92 -1.47 -9.50 15.44
CA GLN A 92 -2.29 -9.58 14.24
C GLN A 92 -2.99 -10.92 14.18
N LEU A 93 -4.21 -10.92 13.67
CA LEU A 93 -5.02 -12.10 13.54
C LEU A 93 -5.69 -12.12 12.18
N ARG A 94 -5.91 -13.31 11.63
CA ARG A 94 -6.70 -13.43 10.42
C ARG A 94 -8.16 -13.54 10.83
N GLY A 95 -9.01 -12.84 10.12
CA GLY A 95 -10.44 -12.88 10.35
C GLY A 95 -11.22 -12.55 9.10
N ARG A 96 -12.52 -12.34 9.25
CA ARG A 96 -13.37 -11.99 8.12
C ARG A 96 -14.04 -10.65 8.37
N THR A 97 -14.14 -9.86 7.31
CA THR A 97 -14.88 -8.61 7.34
C THR A 97 -16.39 -8.93 7.35
N PRO A 98 -17.24 -7.94 7.65
CA PRO A 98 -18.69 -8.16 7.62
C PRO A 98 -19.23 -8.64 6.28
N ASP A 99 -18.53 -8.32 5.18
CA ASP A 99 -18.93 -8.77 3.84
C ASP A 99 -18.33 -10.12 3.45
N GLY A 100 -17.68 -10.81 4.39
CA GLY A 100 -17.19 -12.17 4.18
C GLY A 100 -15.79 -12.31 3.63
N ARG A 101 -15.08 -11.22 3.38
CA ARG A 101 -13.71 -11.29 2.84
C ARG A 101 -12.71 -11.56 3.97
N GLU A 102 -11.63 -12.26 3.63
CA GLU A 102 -10.56 -12.47 4.59
C GLU A 102 -9.79 -11.17 4.76
N ALA A 103 -9.39 -10.87 5.96
CA ALA A 103 -8.61 -9.69 6.28
C ALA A 103 -7.73 -9.94 7.48
N ILE A 104 -6.66 -9.15 7.60
CA ILE A 104 -5.80 -9.20 8.78
C ILE A 104 -6.28 -8.10 9.72
N PHE A 105 -6.56 -8.48 10.95
CA PHE A 105 -7.00 -7.54 11.97
C PHE A 105 -5.88 -7.32 12.98
N ASN A 106 -5.72 -6.07 13.39
CA ASN A 106 -4.77 -5.74 14.45
C ASN A 106 -5.53 -5.71 15.77
N VAL A 107 -4.92 -6.24 16.82
CA VAL A 107 -5.49 -6.18 18.14
C VAL A 107 -5.20 -4.81 18.73
N LEU A 108 -6.25 -3.99 18.86
CA LEU A 108 -6.11 -2.64 19.38
C LEU A 108 -6.08 -2.61 20.90
N LYS A 109 -6.92 -3.41 21.53
CA LYS A 109 -7.12 -3.33 22.95
C LYS A 109 -7.74 -4.61 23.48
N ILE A 110 -7.32 -5.02 24.65
CA ILE A 110 -7.94 -6.15 25.36
C ILE A 110 -8.47 -5.58 26.67
N LYS A 111 -9.80 -5.72 26.88
CA LYS A 111 -10.41 -5.20 28.09
C LYS A 111 -11.22 -6.30 28.73
N GLY A 112 -10.70 -6.87 29.80
CA GLY A 112 -11.34 -8.00 30.46
C GLY A 112 -11.48 -9.19 29.52
N ASP A 113 -12.71 -9.61 29.25
CA ASP A 113 -12.98 -10.74 28.39
C ASP A 113 -13.24 -10.36 26.93
N THR A 114 -12.98 -9.11 26.60
CA THR A 114 -13.26 -8.59 25.26
C THR A 114 -12.02 -8.14 24.55
N VAL A 115 -11.91 -8.48 23.26
CA VAL A 115 -10.79 -8.06 22.40
C VAL A 115 -11.35 -7.16 21.31
N MET A 116 -10.73 -5.99 21.13
CA MET A 116 -11.10 -5.04 20.08
C MET A 116 -10.14 -5.17 18.92
N LEU A 117 -10.68 -5.38 17.72
CA LEU A 117 -9.92 -5.60 16.50
C LEU A 117 -10.17 -4.51 15.47
N ASP A 118 -9.15 -4.21 14.67
CA ASP A 118 -9.22 -3.22 13.60
C ASP A 118 -8.72 -3.85 12.30
N GLY A 119 -9.58 -3.98 11.31
CA GLY A 119 -9.23 -4.52 9.99
C GLY A 119 -8.80 -3.47 8.99
N ASN A 120 -8.68 -2.20 9.38
CA ASN A 120 -8.24 -1.14 8.48
C ASN A 120 -6.75 -1.24 8.20
N HIS A 121 -6.34 -0.75 7.02
CA HIS A 121 -4.92 -0.60 6.72
C HIS A 121 -4.31 0.34 7.76
N PRO A 122 -3.07 0.11 8.21
CA PRO A 122 -2.44 0.96 9.21
C PRO A 122 -2.41 2.45 8.86
N TRP A 123 -2.37 2.76 7.57
CA TRP A 123 -2.34 4.15 7.09
C TRP A 123 -3.69 4.66 6.60
N ALA A 124 -4.76 3.90 6.77
CA ALA A 124 -6.10 4.36 6.40
C ALA A 124 -6.50 5.59 7.23
N GLY A 125 -7.17 6.53 6.60
CA GLY A 125 -7.61 7.75 7.26
C GLY A 125 -6.52 8.80 7.44
N GLN A 126 -5.33 8.57 6.90
CA GLN A 126 -4.22 9.50 7.06
C GLN A 126 -3.87 10.21 5.76
N VAL A 127 -3.50 11.48 5.87
CA VAL A 127 -2.86 12.21 4.78
C VAL A 127 -1.41 11.78 4.75
N LEU A 128 -0.92 11.37 3.60
CA LEU A 128 0.43 10.85 3.44
C LEU A 128 1.24 11.67 2.45
N GLN A 129 2.55 11.76 2.71
CA GLN A 129 3.48 12.43 1.84
C GLN A 129 4.38 11.38 1.22
N PHE A 130 4.42 11.35 -0.13
CA PHE A 130 5.25 10.41 -0.87
C PHE A 130 6.37 11.16 -1.56
N GLN A 131 7.61 10.79 -1.28
CA GLN A 131 8.77 11.29 -2.00
C GLN A 131 9.15 10.22 -3.02
N LEU A 132 9.18 10.59 -4.29
CA LEU A 132 9.40 9.67 -5.40
C LEU A 132 10.63 10.06 -6.19
N ASN A 133 11.43 9.08 -6.58
CA ASN A 133 12.60 9.28 -7.42
C ASN A 133 12.61 8.22 -8.51
N VAL A 134 12.44 8.64 -9.76
CA VAL A 134 12.42 7.72 -10.91
C VAL A 134 13.83 7.31 -11.26
N LEU A 135 14.14 6.04 -11.09
CA LEU A 135 15.47 5.49 -11.36
C LEU A 135 15.61 4.99 -12.79
N ASP A 136 14.55 4.46 -13.37
CA ASP A 136 14.59 3.92 -14.73
C ASP A 136 13.19 3.83 -15.33
N VAL A 137 13.13 3.89 -16.66
CA VAL A 137 11.88 3.71 -17.41
C VAL A 137 12.22 2.86 -18.63
N ARG A 138 11.49 1.78 -18.83
CA ARG A 138 11.67 0.92 -20.01
C ARG A 138 10.31 0.53 -20.59
N ALA A 139 10.31 0.10 -21.83
CA ALA A 139 9.09 -0.44 -22.42
C ALA A 139 8.75 -1.76 -21.75
N ALA A 140 7.46 -2.00 -21.55
CA ALA A 140 7.01 -3.28 -21.02
C ALA A 140 7.10 -4.35 -22.11
N ILE A 141 7.36 -5.60 -21.70
CA ILE A 141 7.30 -6.72 -22.65
C ILE A 141 5.85 -7.24 -22.70
N PRO A 142 5.46 -7.91 -23.80
CA PRO A 142 4.08 -8.39 -23.96
C PRO A 142 3.56 -9.22 -22.78
N GLU A 143 4.41 -10.06 -22.18
CA GLU A 143 4.01 -10.87 -21.04
C GLU A 143 3.64 -10.04 -19.83
N GLU A 144 4.35 -8.95 -19.61
CA GLU A 144 4.05 -8.05 -18.49
C GLU A 144 2.70 -7.37 -18.69
N ILE A 145 2.40 -6.97 -19.91
CA ILE A 145 1.13 -6.34 -20.24
C ILE A 145 0.00 -7.35 -20.08
N GLU A 146 0.19 -8.57 -20.57
CA GLU A 146 -0.80 -9.61 -20.46
C GLU A 146 -1.12 -9.97 -19.01
N HIS A 147 -0.09 -10.06 -18.16
CA HIS A 147 -0.25 -10.41 -16.77
C HIS A 147 -0.52 -9.19 -15.89
N ARG A 148 -0.40 -7.99 -16.45
CA ARG A 148 -0.66 -6.72 -15.75
C ARG A 148 0.27 -6.46 -14.56
N HIS A 149 1.48 -7.00 -14.60
CA HIS A 149 2.49 -6.75 -13.59
C HIS A 149 3.89 -6.93 -14.15
N VAL A 150 4.87 -6.43 -13.40
CA VAL A 150 6.25 -6.43 -13.83
C VAL A 150 6.93 -7.76 -13.61
N HIS A 151 7.76 -8.19 -14.57
CA HIS A 151 8.64 -9.33 -14.42
C HIS A 151 10.06 -8.82 -14.27
N GLY A 152 10.92 -9.54 -13.61
CA GLY A 152 12.31 -9.20 -13.46
C GLY A 152 12.79 -9.17 -12.02
N ALA A 153 13.97 -8.60 -11.79
CA ALA A 153 14.61 -8.62 -10.49
C ALA A 153 13.77 -8.02 -9.37
N HIS A 154 13.03 -6.96 -9.68
CA HIS A 154 12.20 -6.32 -8.71
C HIS A 154 10.73 -6.55 -9.02
N GLY A 155 10.44 -7.41 -9.96
CA GLY A 155 9.11 -7.85 -10.24
C GLY A 155 8.75 -8.94 -9.29
N HIS A 156 7.65 -9.58 -9.56
CA HIS A 156 7.16 -10.45 -8.73
C HIS A 156 7.59 -11.76 -9.03
N HIS A 157 8.07 -12.41 -8.14
CA HIS A 157 8.47 -13.69 -8.31
C HIS A 157 7.73 -14.52 -7.43
N HIS A 158 7.26 -15.28 -7.81
CA HIS A 158 6.65 -16.13 -7.02
C HIS A 158 6.05 -17.06 -7.24
#